data_d56ac86aef3c1dcb9832285ce163536f
#
_entry.id   d56ac86aef3c1dcb9832285ce163536f
#
_cell.length_a   1.000
_cell.length_b   1.000
_cell.length_c   1.000
_cell.angle_alpha   90.00
_cell.angle_beta   90.00
_cell.angle_gamma   90.00
#
_symmetry.space_group_name_H-M   'P 1'
#
loop_
_entity.id
_entity.type
_entity.pdbx_description
1 polymer ?
#
loop_
_entity_poly.entity_id
_entity_poly.type
_entity_poly.pdbx_seq_one_letter_code
_entity_poly.pdbx_strand_id
1 'polypeptide(L)'
;ESCGFVVRTPEGERYFPCVNISGTPEACFRMVPEDWMRAQIQGEVVALVHSHPGGLPWLSEADRQLQVQSDLPWWLVCRGALHKFRCVPHLTGRRFEHGVTDCYTLFRDAYHLAGIEMPDFHREDDWWRNGQNLYLDNMADTGFYPVTLSAAQPGDVLLCCFGSSVPNHAAIYCGDGEL
;
A
#
# COMPACT_ATOMS: atom_id res chain seq x y z
N GLU A 1 -11.34 16.18 -10.13
CA GLU A 1 -11.47 14.92 -9.39
C GLU A 1 -12.86 14.80 -8.75
N SER A 2 -13.44 13.61 -8.80
CA SER A 2 -14.62 13.24 -8.02
C SER A 2 -14.18 12.64 -6.70
N CYS A 3 -14.98 12.77 -5.66
CA CYS A 3 -14.68 12.21 -4.34
C CYS A 3 -15.94 11.72 -3.62
N GLY A 4 -15.77 10.85 -2.65
CA GLY A 4 -16.84 10.30 -1.85
C GLY A 4 -16.36 9.20 -0.93
N PHE A 5 -17.31 8.45 -0.38
CA PHE A 5 -17.04 7.34 0.52
C PHE A 5 -17.70 6.05 0.02
N VAL A 6 -17.15 4.93 0.41
CA VAL A 6 -17.87 3.64 0.38
C VAL A 6 -18.43 3.40 1.76
N VAL A 7 -19.73 3.20 1.84
CA VAL A 7 -20.46 2.97 3.09
C VAL A 7 -21.04 1.57 3.08
N ARG A 8 -20.75 0.80 4.12
CA ARG A 8 -21.35 -0.52 4.35
C ARG A 8 -22.65 -0.37 5.08
N THR A 9 -23.72 -0.84 4.44
CA THR A 9 -25.09 -0.88 4.98
C THR A 9 -25.55 -2.33 5.12
N PRO A 10 -26.70 -2.62 5.78
CA PRO A 10 -27.26 -3.96 5.81
C PRO A 10 -27.53 -4.55 4.42
N GLU A 11 -27.76 -3.71 3.40
CA GLU A 11 -28.02 -4.12 2.02
C GLU A 11 -26.72 -4.28 1.20
N GLY A 12 -25.55 -3.97 1.77
CA GLY A 12 -24.25 -4.05 1.10
C GLY A 12 -23.50 -2.74 1.05
N GLU A 13 -22.39 -2.74 0.32
CA GLU A 13 -21.55 -1.55 0.15
C GLU A 13 -22.12 -0.64 -0.94
N ARG A 14 -22.19 0.66 -0.63
CA ARG A 14 -22.72 1.69 -1.53
C ARG A 14 -21.76 2.87 -1.60
N TYR A 15 -21.66 3.46 -2.80
CA TYR A 15 -20.95 4.71 -2.99
C TYR A 15 -21.80 5.89 -2.49
N PHE A 16 -21.21 6.70 -1.63
CA PHE A 16 -21.77 7.95 -1.13
C PHE A 16 -21.00 9.11 -1.76
N PRO A 17 -21.56 9.78 -2.78
CA PRO A 17 -20.89 10.87 -3.47
C PRO A 17 -20.79 12.10 -2.58
N CYS A 18 -19.65 12.79 -2.64
CA CYS A 18 -19.42 14.06 -1.99
C CYS A 18 -19.13 15.15 -3.02
N VAL A 19 -19.42 16.38 -2.65
CA VAL A 19 -19.09 17.53 -3.50
C VAL A 19 -17.62 17.88 -3.31
N ASN A 20 -16.87 17.95 -4.42
CA ASN A 20 -15.51 18.47 -4.38
C ASN A 20 -15.54 20.01 -4.31
N ILE A 21 -15.15 20.56 -3.16
CA ILE A 21 -15.09 22.02 -2.90
C ILE A 21 -13.68 22.58 -3.07
N SER A 22 -12.76 21.84 -3.71
CA SER A 22 -11.42 22.34 -4.00
C SER A 22 -11.47 23.55 -4.94
N GLY A 23 -10.55 24.49 -4.74
CA GLY A 23 -10.32 25.59 -5.69
C GLY A 23 -9.68 25.12 -7.01
N THR A 24 -9.13 23.91 -7.06
CA THR A 24 -8.51 23.27 -8.24
C THR A 24 -9.04 21.86 -8.40
N PRO A 25 -10.36 21.70 -8.70
CA PRO A 25 -11.01 20.40 -8.66
C PRO A 25 -10.49 19.39 -9.71
N GLU A 26 -9.79 19.86 -10.73
CA GLU A 26 -9.11 19.01 -11.72
C GLU A 26 -7.83 18.34 -11.18
N ALA A 27 -7.20 18.95 -10.16
CA ALA A 27 -5.91 18.50 -9.62
C ALA A 27 -5.99 17.91 -8.21
N CYS A 28 -7.02 18.25 -7.44
CA CYS A 28 -7.20 17.75 -6.09
C CYS A 28 -8.67 17.76 -5.66
N PHE A 29 -8.96 17.07 -4.58
CA PHE A 29 -10.31 17.12 -3.98
C PHE A 29 -10.26 17.64 -2.54
N ARG A 30 -11.37 18.20 -2.14
CA ARG A 30 -11.66 18.62 -0.78
C ARG A 30 -13.13 18.42 -0.48
N MET A 31 -13.43 17.71 0.59
CA MET A 31 -14.80 17.48 1.06
C MET A 31 -15.10 18.33 2.30
N VAL A 32 -16.36 18.63 2.51
CA VAL A 32 -16.81 19.29 3.75
C VAL A 32 -16.92 18.25 4.88
N PRO A 33 -16.60 18.61 6.14
CA PRO A 33 -16.69 17.68 7.28
C PRO A 33 -18.09 17.08 7.47
N GLU A 34 -19.13 17.80 7.07
CA GLU A 34 -20.51 17.34 7.15
C GLU A 34 -20.78 16.12 6.27
N ASP A 35 -20.08 15.97 5.15
CA ASP A 35 -20.22 14.79 4.28
C ASP A 35 -19.73 13.52 4.97
N TRP A 36 -18.66 13.59 5.75
CA TRP A 36 -18.22 12.50 6.61
C TRP A 36 -19.30 12.08 7.61
N MET A 37 -19.88 13.06 8.33
CA MET A 37 -20.94 12.76 9.30
C MET A 37 -22.17 12.16 8.63
N ARG A 38 -22.58 12.67 7.46
CA ARG A 38 -23.70 12.12 6.69
C ARG A 38 -23.43 10.68 6.23
N ALA A 39 -22.20 10.38 5.78
CA ALA A 39 -21.82 9.05 5.40
C ALA A 39 -21.90 8.08 6.59
N GLN A 40 -21.40 8.47 7.76
CA GLN A 40 -21.45 7.66 8.98
C GLN A 40 -22.89 7.39 9.48
N ILE A 41 -23.82 8.31 9.25
CA ILE A 41 -25.25 8.09 9.57
C ILE A 41 -25.85 6.99 8.67
N GLN A 42 -25.37 6.83 7.45
CA GLN A 42 -25.83 5.82 6.49
C GLN A 42 -25.31 4.40 6.86
N GLY A 43 -24.14 4.30 7.49
CA GLY A 43 -23.50 3.05 7.85
C GLY A 43 -22.03 3.21 8.16
N GLU A 44 -21.30 2.09 8.15
CA GLU A 44 -19.85 2.07 8.37
C GLU A 44 -19.11 2.61 7.13
N VAL A 45 -18.31 3.67 7.29
CA VAL A 45 -17.42 4.13 6.21
C VAL A 45 -16.24 3.17 6.11
N VAL A 46 -16.13 2.46 5.00
CA VAL A 46 -15.12 1.42 4.77
C VAL A 46 -13.99 1.84 3.83
N ALA A 47 -14.19 2.88 3.03
CA ALA A 47 -13.15 3.44 2.17
C ALA A 47 -13.49 4.89 1.77
N LEU A 48 -12.44 5.66 1.47
CA LEU A 48 -12.55 6.92 0.74
C LEU A 48 -12.34 6.62 -0.75
N VAL A 49 -13.11 7.26 -1.61
CA VAL A 49 -13.00 7.13 -3.07
C VAL A 49 -12.70 8.47 -3.70
N HIS A 50 -11.73 8.52 -4.61
CA HIS A 50 -11.52 9.69 -5.46
C HIS A 50 -11.07 9.26 -6.87
N SER A 51 -10.98 10.22 -7.77
CA SER A 51 -10.59 9.96 -9.15
C SER A 51 -9.39 10.78 -9.60
N HIS A 52 -8.56 10.20 -10.47
CA HIS A 52 -7.51 10.89 -11.21
C HIS A 52 -7.88 10.96 -12.70
N PRO A 53 -8.60 11.99 -13.17
CA PRO A 53 -9.14 12.02 -14.54
C PRO A 53 -8.08 11.97 -15.64
N GLY A 54 -6.94 12.59 -15.42
CA GLY A 54 -5.79 12.59 -16.34
C GLY A 54 -4.50 12.05 -15.74
N GLY A 55 -4.60 11.48 -14.54
CA GLY A 55 -3.45 11.12 -13.71
C GLY A 55 -2.97 9.67 -13.88
N LEU A 56 -2.21 9.26 -12.89
CA LEU A 56 -1.61 7.93 -12.78
C LEU A 56 -2.47 7.02 -11.91
N PRO A 57 -2.42 5.69 -12.11
CA PRO A 57 -3.25 4.72 -11.39
C PRO A 57 -2.70 4.35 -10.00
N TRP A 58 -2.08 5.29 -9.32
CA TRP A 58 -1.58 5.16 -7.94
C TRP A 58 -1.78 6.45 -7.17
N LEU A 59 -1.73 6.33 -5.84
CA LEU A 59 -1.89 7.46 -4.93
C LEU A 59 -0.71 8.42 -5.05
N SER A 60 -0.99 9.72 -5.12
CA SER A 60 0.02 10.76 -5.04
C SER A 60 0.62 10.84 -3.63
N GLU A 61 1.72 11.55 -3.46
CA GLU A 61 2.31 11.81 -2.14
C GLU A 61 1.30 12.49 -1.19
N ALA A 62 0.53 13.45 -1.69
CA ALA A 62 -0.50 14.12 -0.91
C ALA A 62 -1.64 13.16 -0.51
N ASP A 63 -2.07 12.28 -1.43
CA ASP A 63 -3.06 11.24 -1.13
C ASP A 63 -2.54 10.30 -0.04
N ARG A 64 -1.28 9.89 -0.13
CA ARG A 64 -0.65 9.02 0.86
C ARG A 64 -0.61 9.63 2.25
N GLN A 65 -0.26 10.91 2.35
CA GLN A 65 -0.25 11.63 3.63
C GLN A 65 -1.67 11.68 4.24
N LEU A 66 -2.67 11.98 3.42
CA LEU A 66 -4.06 12.02 3.88
C LEU A 66 -4.62 10.63 4.18
N GLN A 67 -4.24 9.61 3.41
CA GLN A 67 -4.62 8.23 3.69
C GLN A 67 -4.14 7.78 5.07
N VAL A 68 -2.88 7.99 5.39
CA VAL A 68 -2.32 7.64 6.71
C VAL A 68 -3.02 8.40 7.84
N GLN A 69 -3.35 9.68 7.62
CA GLN A 69 -4.09 10.49 8.61
C GLN A 69 -5.54 10.01 8.80
N SER A 70 -6.19 9.57 7.72
CA SER A 70 -7.58 9.09 7.78
C SER A 70 -7.71 7.66 8.31
N ASP A 71 -6.64 6.89 8.28
CA ASP A 71 -6.61 5.46 8.62
C ASP A 71 -7.66 4.63 7.87
N LEU A 72 -7.95 5.02 6.63
CA LEU A 72 -8.92 4.37 5.76
C LEU A 72 -8.25 3.74 4.54
N PRO A 73 -8.80 2.64 4.01
CA PRO A 73 -8.55 2.25 2.62
C PRO A 73 -8.97 3.39 1.67
N TRP A 74 -8.18 3.62 0.63
CA TRP A 74 -8.49 4.57 -0.42
C TRP A 74 -8.65 3.86 -1.75
N TRP A 75 -9.75 4.14 -2.43
CA TRP A 75 -10.06 3.58 -3.73
C TRP A 75 -9.92 4.68 -4.78
N LEU A 76 -9.10 4.42 -5.77
CA LEU A 76 -8.80 5.35 -6.84
C LEU A 76 -9.46 4.91 -8.14
N VAL A 77 -10.28 5.77 -8.72
CA VAL A 77 -10.80 5.60 -10.07
C VAL A 77 -9.88 6.32 -11.05
N CYS A 78 -9.24 5.58 -11.93
CA CYS A 78 -8.35 6.12 -12.95
C CYS A 78 -8.57 5.39 -14.28
N ARG A 79 -8.80 6.16 -15.36
CA ARG A 79 -8.99 5.61 -16.72
C ARG A 79 -10.04 4.49 -16.82
N GLY A 80 -11.11 4.61 -16.04
CA GLY A 80 -12.20 3.63 -16.01
C GLY A 80 -11.93 2.37 -15.18
N ALA A 81 -10.77 2.26 -14.54
CA ALA A 81 -10.42 1.17 -13.64
C ALA A 81 -10.49 1.63 -12.17
N LEU A 82 -10.84 0.71 -11.28
CA LEU A 82 -10.85 0.90 -9.84
C LEU A 82 -9.61 0.24 -9.23
N HIS A 83 -8.79 1.04 -8.56
CA HIS A 83 -7.61 0.60 -7.83
C HIS A 83 -7.85 0.75 -6.34
N LYS A 84 -7.68 -0.32 -5.57
CA LYS A 84 -7.94 -0.33 -4.12
C LYS A 84 -6.63 -0.34 -3.36
N PHE A 85 -6.39 0.70 -2.56
CA PHE A 85 -5.21 0.82 -1.73
C PHE A 85 -5.60 0.69 -0.27
N ARG A 86 -5.18 -0.41 0.38
CA ARG A 86 -5.30 -0.52 1.85
C ARG A 86 -4.46 0.57 2.52
N CYS A 87 -4.86 1.01 3.69
CA CYS A 87 -4.04 1.92 4.47
C CYS A 87 -2.79 1.19 4.96
N VAL A 88 -1.61 1.68 4.58
CA VAL A 88 -0.32 1.19 5.05
C VAL A 88 0.45 2.33 5.70
N PRO A 89 1.30 2.07 6.70
CA PRO A 89 2.16 3.09 7.29
C PRO A 89 3.07 3.72 6.23
N HIS A 90 3.62 4.90 6.50
CA HIS A 90 4.68 5.45 5.66
C HIS A 90 5.82 4.46 5.52
N LEU A 91 6.44 4.37 4.34
CA LEU A 91 7.49 3.39 4.08
C LEU A 91 8.77 3.70 4.86
N THR A 92 9.06 4.97 5.10
CA THR A 92 10.21 5.43 5.88
C THR A 92 9.81 5.82 7.30
N GLY A 93 10.78 5.79 8.24
CA GLY A 93 10.54 6.18 9.63
C GLY A 93 9.73 5.16 10.44
N ARG A 94 9.50 3.96 9.93
CA ARG A 94 8.79 2.89 10.65
C ARG A 94 9.59 2.40 11.84
N ARG A 95 8.89 2.13 12.94
CA ARG A 95 9.44 1.31 14.01
C ARG A 95 9.38 -0.15 13.56
N PHE A 96 10.49 -0.87 13.72
CA PHE A 96 10.52 -2.30 13.43
C PHE A 96 9.68 -3.08 14.47
N GLU A 97 8.78 -3.90 13.97
CA GLU A 97 8.00 -4.87 14.73
C GLU A 97 7.82 -6.12 13.88
N HIS A 98 8.33 -7.26 14.38
CA HIS A 98 8.33 -8.52 13.64
C HIS A 98 6.90 -8.94 13.24
N GLY A 99 6.70 -9.35 12.00
CA GLY A 99 5.41 -9.74 11.46
C GLY A 99 4.41 -8.61 11.20
N VAL A 100 4.70 -7.37 11.63
CA VAL A 100 3.81 -6.20 11.50
C VAL A 100 4.42 -5.11 10.62
N THR A 101 5.60 -4.61 11.01
CA THR A 101 6.34 -3.56 10.29
C THR A 101 7.81 -3.95 10.10
N ASP A 102 8.03 -5.20 9.74
CA ASP A 102 9.34 -5.76 9.45
C ASP A 102 9.79 -5.51 8.00
N CYS A 103 10.96 -6.04 7.64
CA CYS A 103 11.51 -5.88 6.29
C CYS A 103 10.65 -6.51 5.19
N TYR A 104 9.94 -7.62 5.48
CA TYR A 104 9.01 -8.21 4.51
C TYR A 104 7.80 -7.31 4.28
N THR A 105 7.17 -6.81 5.35
CA THR A 105 6.03 -5.92 5.23
C THR A 105 6.39 -4.60 4.58
N LEU A 106 7.64 -4.13 4.71
CA LEU A 106 8.12 -2.94 4.03
C LEU A 106 7.97 -3.07 2.50
N PHE A 107 8.58 -4.10 1.90
CA PHE A 107 8.49 -4.23 0.45
C PHE A 107 7.12 -4.73 -0.02
N ARG A 108 6.41 -5.54 0.76
CA ARG A 108 5.01 -5.89 0.50
C ARG A 108 4.14 -4.64 0.38
N ASP A 109 4.28 -3.69 1.30
CA ASP A 109 3.55 -2.44 1.28
C ASP A 109 3.97 -1.53 0.12
N ALA A 110 5.27 -1.46 -0.18
CA ALA A 110 5.76 -0.69 -1.32
C ALA A 110 5.20 -1.24 -2.65
N TYR A 111 5.21 -2.55 -2.84
CA TYR A 111 4.61 -3.17 -4.03
C TYR A 111 3.11 -2.96 -4.10
N HIS A 112 2.39 -3.07 -2.96
CA HIS A 112 0.97 -2.75 -2.92
C HIS A 112 0.68 -1.33 -3.40
N LEU A 113 1.46 -0.35 -2.97
CA LEU A 113 1.31 1.04 -3.42
C LEU A 113 1.62 1.22 -4.92
N ALA A 114 2.43 0.33 -5.49
CA ALA A 114 2.69 0.26 -6.93
C ALA A 114 1.64 -0.57 -7.70
N GLY A 115 0.60 -1.07 -7.03
CA GLY A 115 -0.45 -1.89 -7.64
C GLY A 115 -0.11 -3.37 -7.78
N ILE A 116 0.93 -3.86 -7.08
CA ILE A 116 1.35 -5.26 -7.08
C ILE A 116 1.02 -5.88 -5.72
N GLU A 117 0.06 -6.81 -5.73
CA GLU A 117 -0.33 -7.50 -4.49
C GLU A 117 0.64 -8.63 -4.15
N MET A 118 1.06 -8.63 -2.89
CA MET A 118 1.90 -9.66 -2.30
C MET A 118 1.16 -10.36 -1.17
N PRO A 119 1.24 -11.71 -1.05
CA PRO A 119 0.63 -12.42 0.05
C PRO A 119 1.27 -12.02 1.38
N ASP A 120 0.53 -12.20 2.47
CA ASP A 120 1.08 -12.06 3.81
C ASP A 120 1.47 -13.44 4.33
N PHE A 121 2.77 -13.66 4.48
CA PHE A 121 3.30 -14.92 5.00
C PHE A 121 3.43 -14.86 6.51
N HIS A 122 2.89 -15.87 7.19
CA HIS A 122 3.17 -16.05 8.60
C HIS A 122 4.66 -16.28 8.84
N ARG A 123 5.22 -15.59 9.81
CA ARG A 123 6.65 -15.66 10.18
C ARG A 123 6.75 -15.74 11.70
N GLU A 124 7.30 -16.84 12.20
CA GLU A 124 7.67 -16.94 13.61
C GLU A 124 8.94 -16.14 13.89
N ASP A 125 9.15 -15.77 15.15
CA ASP A 125 10.40 -15.14 15.57
C ASP A 125 11.59 -16.07 15.28
N ASP A 126 12.69 -15.50 14.80
CA ASP A 126 13.92 -16.24 14.49
C ASP A 126 13.73 -17.44 13.53
N TRP A 127 12.71 -17.40 12.63
CA TRP A 127 12.38 -18.48 11.69
C TRP A 127 13.61 -19.00 10.92
N TRP A 128 14.57 -18.15 10.60
CA TRP A 128 15.82 -18.52 9.90
C TRP A 128 16.75 -19.40 10.72
N ARG A 129 16.58 -19.46 12.04
CA ARG A 129 17.31 -20.37 12.94
C ARG A 129 16.66 -21.74 13.04
N ASN A 130 15.41 -21.86 12.62
CA ASN A 130 14.62 -23.10 12.69
C ASN A 130 14.65 -23.89 11.37
N GLY A 131 15.63 -23.61 10.50
CA GLY A 131 15.83 -24.31 9.23
C GLY A 131 14.88 -23.87 8.09
N GLN A 132 14.12 -22.80 8.29
CA GLN A 132 13.25 -22.23 7.27
C GLN A 132 14.05 -21.27 6.36
N ASN A 133 13.63 -21.17 5.10
CA ASN A 133 14.20 -20.25 4.12
C ASN A 133 13.08 -19.48 3.41
N LEU A 134 12.28 -18.74 4.18
CA LEU A 134 11.00 -18.20 3.73
C LEU A 134 11.11 -17.34 2.48
N TYR A 135 12.17 -16.56 2.34
CA TYR A 135 12.35 -15.72 1.14
C TYR A 135 12.55 -16.57 -0.12
N LEU A 136 13.49 -17.51 -0.10
CA LEU A 136 13.82 -18.27 -1.29
C LEU A 136 12.77 -19.35 -1.58
N ASP A 137 12.16 -19.94 -0.56
CA ASP A 137 11.12 -20.98 -0.73
C ASP A 137 9.86 -20.41 -1.39
N ASN A 138 9.53 -19.13 -1.14
CA ASN A 138 8.34 -18.48 -1.68
C ASN A 138 8.63 -17.58 -2.90
N MET A 139 9.88 -17.42 -3.30
CA MET A 139 10.29 -16.49 -4.34
C MET A 139 9.60 -16.74 -5.69
N ALA A 140 9.62 -17.98 -6.16
CA ALA A 140 9.06 -18.34 -7.46
C ALA A 140 7.53 -18.21 -7.49
N ASP A 141 6.85 -18.64 -6.41
CA ASP A 141 5.38 -18.62 -6.31
C ASP A 141 4.84 -17.18 -6.24
N THR A 142 5.66 -16.23 -5.80
CA THR A 142 5.31 -14.81 -5.77
C THR A 142 5.75 -14.05 -7.03
N GLY A 143 6.30 -14.75 -8.02
CA GLY A 143 6.69 -14.17 -9.31
C GLY A 143 8.07 -13.52 -9.33
N PHE A 144 8.86 -13.66 -8.26
CA PHE A 144 10.24 -13.18 -8.24
C PHE A 144 11.20 -14.17 -8.90
N TYR A 145 12.26 -13.64 -9.45
CA TYR A 145 13.40 -14.42 -9.97
C TYR A 145 14.70 -13.70 -9.63
N PRO A 146 15.80 -14.43 -9.42
CA PRO A 146 17.07 -13.82 -9.04
C PRO A 146 17.70 -13.08 -10.22
N VAL A 147 18.26 -11.92 -9.95
CA VAL A 147 19.09 -11.15 -10.87
C VAL A 147 20.45 -10.91 -10.22
N THR A 148 21.48 -10.65 -11.05
CA THR A 148 22.78 -10.23 -10.52
C THR A 148 22.70 -8.82 -9.98
N LEU A 149 23.51 -8.48 -8.98
CA LEU A 149 23.55 -7.13 -8.42
C LEU A 149 23.84 -6.04 -9.48
N SER A 150 24.65 -6.37 -10.49
CA SER A 150 24.94 -5.46 -11.59
C SER A 150 23.77 -5.23 -12.55
N ALA A 151 22.76 -6.09 -12.51
CA ALA A 151 21.54 -5.99 -13.31
C ALA A 151 20.34 -5.48 -12.51
N ALA A 152 20.52 -5.21 -11.21
CA ALA A 152 19.46 -4.73 -10.33
C ALA A 152 18.91 -3.39 -10.81
N GLN A 153 17.60 -3.25 -10.76
CA GLN A 153 16.86 -2.05 -11.15
C GLN A 153 16.14 -1.45 -9.92
N PRO A 154 15.87 -0.15 -9.91
CA PRO A 154 15.04 0.46 -8.87
C PRO A 154 13.72 -0.29 -8.71
N GLY A 155 13.38 -0.64 -7.47
CA GLY A 155 12.22 -1.45 -7.12
C GLY A 155 12.55 -2.93 -6.87
N ASP A 156 13.72 -3.42 -7.26
CA ASP A 156 14.14 -4.79 -6.94
C ASP A 156 14.36 -4.96 -5.44
N VAL A 157 14.15 -6.19 -4.97
CA VAL A 157 14.38 -6.56 -3.56
C VAL A 157 15.77 -7.15 -3.40
N LEU A 158 16.58 -6.53 -2.55
CA LEU A 158 17.85 -7.09 -2.10
C LEU A 158 17.63 -7.96 -0.88
N LEU A 159 18.09 -9.21 -0.96
CA LEU A 159 18.06 -10.15 0.16
C LEU A 159 19.44 -10.24 0.82
N CYS A 160 19.46 -10.13 2.13
CA CYS A 160 20.70 -10.14 2.94
C CYS A 160 20.64 -11.20 4.02
N CYS A 161 21.82 -11.75 4.37
CA CYS A 161 22.01 -12.68 5.48
C CYS A 161 22.69 -11.95 6.65
N PHE A 162 21.96 -11.67 7.73
CA PHE A 162 22.53 -11.10 8.95
C PHE A 162 22.62 -12.16 10.04
N GLY A 163 23.84 -12.65 10.29
CA GLY A 163 24.06 -13.70 11.28
C GLY A 163 23.31 -15.00 10.97
N SER A 164 23.04 -15.26 9.70
CA SER A 164 22.24 -16.40 9.22
C SER A 164 22.88 -17.01 7.96
N SER A 165 22.67 -18.31 7.76
CA SER A 165 23.04 -19.02 6.54
C SER A 165 22.04 -18.83 5.39
N VAL A 166 20.87 -18.30 5.68
CA VAL A 166 19.79 -18.00 4.72
C VAL A 166 19.42 -16.52 4.76
N PRO A 167 18.88 -15.94 3.70
CA PRO A 167 18.40 -14.57 3.71
C PRO A 167 17.34 -14.37 4.80
N ASN A 168 17.58 -13.42 5.69
CA ASN A 168 16.69 -13.08 6.80
C ASN A 168 16.38 -11.58 6.88
N HIS A 169 16.86 -10.82 5.91
CA HIS A 169 16.57 -9.39 5.77
C HIS A 169 16.35 -9.03 4.31
N ALA A 170 15.48 -8.05 4.08
CA ALA A 170 15.18 -7.54 2.76
C ALA A 170 15.20 -6.01 2.75
N ALA A 171 15.65 -5.44 1.64
CA ALA A 171 15.60 -4.00 1.37
C ALA A 171 15.14 -3.78 -0.08
N ILE A 172 14.60 -2.59 -0.37
CA ILE A 172 14.24 -2.19 -1.74
C ILE A 172 15.38 -1.38 -2.32
N TYR A 173 15.84 -1.77 -3.49
CA TYR A 173 16.84 -0.99 -4.20
C TYR A 173 16.21 0.25 -4.82
N CYS A 174 16.69 1.44 -4.47
CA CYS A 174 16.19 2.73 -4.96
C CYS A 174 16.96 3.26 -6.19
N GLY A 175 18.04 2.60 -6.58
CA GLY A 175 18.96 3.08 -7.61
C GLY A 175 20.20 3.75 -7.02
N ASP A 176 21.22 4.00 -7.85
CA ASP A 176 22.44 4.75 -7.49
C ASP A 176 23.16 4.26 -6.22
N GLY A 177 22.98 2.99 -5.85
CA GLY A 177 23.54 2.39 -4.65
C GLY A 177 22.76 2.66 -3.36
N GLU A 178 21.57 3.23 -3.45
CA GLU A 178 20.67 3.50 -2.31
C GLU A 178 19.65 2.35 -2.10
N LEU A 179 19.27 2.17 -0.81
CA LEU A 179 18.31 1.16 -0.34
C LEU A 179 17.14 1.83 0.38
#